data_bd42b4c48e5d06edd3c4eaf7ddba5934
#
_entry.id   bd42b4c48e5d06edd3c4eaf7ddba5934
#
_cell.length_a   1.000
_cell.length_b   1.000
_cell.length_c   1.000
_cell.angle_alpha   90.00
_cell.angle_beta   90.00
_cell.angle_gamma   90.00
#
_symmetry.space_group_name_H-M   'P 1'
#
loop_
_entity.id
_entity.type
_entity.pdbx_description
1 polymer ?
#
loop_
_entity_poly.entity_id
_entity_poly.type
_entity_poly.pdbx_seq_one_letter_code
_entity_poly.pdbx_strand_id
1 'polypeptide(L)'
;NHSLATAKACRDENNPLSRYALVEIVNIYDEGLKFEPIYRVIYNVDNAKFLTGLKEKTASQSGKTSIYMGGESVEISFPTDAVEGVKIAQDYIDEYLAEYGGEVDYIHGLKELKEICRRDNALGIELAPMDKASFFSYVAKNGLLPRKTFSMGEADEKRFYTEARYIK
;
A
#
# COMPACT_ATOMS: atom_id res chain seq x y z
N ASN A 1 7.24 5.89 10.83
CA ASN A 1 8.55 5.96 10.14
C ASN A 1 8.71 7.25 9.34
N HIS A 2 7.67 7.70 8.59
CA HIS A 2 7.76 8.96 7.83
C HIS A 2 8.02 10.15 8.74
N SER A 3 7.29 10.28 9.85
CA SER A 3 7.49 11.38 10.81
C SER A 3 8.90 11.40 11.39
N LEU A 4 9.44 10.23 11.77
CA LEU A 4 10.80 10.13 12.29
C LEU A 4 11.86 10.41 11.22
N ALA A 5 11.67 9.92 10.00
CA ALA A 5 12.57 10.18 8.88
C ALA A 5 12.58 11.66 8.50
N THR A 6 11.40 12.29 8.45
CA THR A 6 11.26 13.74 8.20
C THR A 6 11.90 14.56 9.31
N ALA A 7 11.63 14.23 10.58
CA ALA A 7 12.23 14.90 11.71
C ALA A 7 13.77 14.81 11.69
N LYS A 8 14.31 13.64 11.31
CA LYS A 8 15.76 13.44 11.14
C LYS A 8 16.34 14.28 9.99
N ALA A 9 15.65 14.31 8.85
CA ALA A 9 16.09 15.05 7.66
C ALA A 9 16.01 16.58 7.84
N CYS A 10 15.01 17.05 8.60
CA CYS A 10 14.79 18.48 8.87
C CYS A 10 15.43 18.96 10.18
N ARG A 11 16.27 18.15 10.82
CA ARG A 11 16.91 18.50 12.08
C ARG A 11 17.82 19.71 11.91
N ASP A 12 17.57 20.75 12.68
CA ASP A 12 18.43 21.93 12.80
C ASP A 12 19.14 21.90 14.16
N GLU A 13 20.46 21.89 14.14
CA GLU A 13 21.26 21.86 15.39
C GLU A 13 21.11 23.10 16.23
N ASN A 14 20.74 24.23 15.60
CA ASN A 14 20.50 25.51 16.29
C ASN A 14 19.10 25.61 16.90
N ASN A 15 18.19 24.69 16.55
CA ASN A 15 16.83 24.66 17.08
C ASN A 15 16.63 23.43 17.98
N PRO A 16 16.60 23.59 19.31
CA PRO A 16 16.41 22.45 20.22
C PRO A 16 15.11 21.69 19.97
N LEU A 17 14.06 22.36 19.49
CA LEU A 17 12.77 21.73 19.22
C LEU A 17 12.79 20.79 18.01
N SER A 18 13.74 20.97 17.09
CA SER A 18 13.90 20.08 15.95
C SER A 18 14.38 18.66 16.32
N ARG A 19 14.72 18.44 17.60
CA ARG A 19 15.10 17.12 18.13
C ARG A 19 13.92 16.24 18.47
N TYR A 20 12.72 16.79 18.50
CA TYR A 20 11.51 16.09 18.92
C TYR A 20 10.57 15.85 17.72
N ALA A 21 9.93 14.70 17.72
CA ALA A 21 8.84 14.38 16.81
C ALA A 21 7.62 13.96 17.62
N LEU A 22 6.44 14.42 17.21
CA LEU A 22 5.19 13.94 17.78
C LEU A 22 4.93 12.52 17.29
N VAL A 23 4.71 11.60 18.22
CA VAL A 23 4.39 10.21 17.92
C VAL A 23 3.17 9.79 18.75
N GLU A 24 2.34 8.94 18.17
CA GLU A 24 1.27 8.23 18.85
C GLU A 24 1.72 6.79 19.10
N ILE A 25 1.56 6.33 20.34
CA ILE A 25 1.85 4.95 20.71
C ILE A 25 0.53 4.22 20.87
N VAL A 26 0.28 3.22 20.02
CA VAL A 26 -0.92 2.41 20.05
C VAL A 26 -0.60 0.95 20.38
N ASN A 27 -1.54 0.28 21.07
CA ASN A 27 -1.44 -1.14 21.29
C ASN A 27 -1.86 -1.90 20.04
N ILE A 28 -0.91 -2.54 19.35
CA ILE A 28 -1.19 -3.31 18.13
C ILE A 28 -2.15 -4.50 18.38
N TYR A 29 -2.23 -4.98 19.62
CA TYR A 29 -3.09 -6.11 20.00
C TYR A 29 -4.52 -5.66 20.36
N ASP A 30 -4.81 -4.37 20.35
CA ASP A 30 -6.17 -3.87 20.53
C ASP A 30 -7.09 -4.44 19.43
N GLU A 31 -8.21 -5.03 19.83
CA GLU A 31 -9.16 -5.66 18.90
C GLU A 31 -9.83 -4.65 17.97
N GLY A 32 -9.98 -3.41 18.42
CA GLY A 32 -10.50 -2.31 17.60
C GLY A 32 -9.53 -1.85 16.52
N LEU A 33 -8.23 -2.16 16.65
CA LEU A 33 -7.23 -1.80 15.65
C LEU A 33 -7.15 -2.85 14.55
N LYS A 34 -7.67 -2.55 13.36
CA LYS A 34 -7.59 -3.43 12.19
C LYS A 34 -6.49 -2.98 11.24
N PHE A 35 -5.84 -3.95 10.60
CA PHE A 35 -4.92 -3.73 9.50
C PHE A 35 -5.68 -3.98 8.20
N GLU A 36 -6.08 -2.90 7.56
CA GLU A 36 -6.81 -2.96 6.29
C GLU A 36 -5.83 -2.93 5.12
N PRO A 37 -6.02 -3.79 4.11
CA PRO A 37 -5.17 -3.80 2.93
C PRO A 37 -5.34 -2.49 2.15
N ILE A 38 -4.27 -2.07 1.50
CA ILE A 38 -4.31 -0.94 0.57
C ILE A 38 -4.14 -1.51 -0.84
N TYR A 39 -5.18 -1.39 -1.63
CA TYR A 39 -5.22 -1.87 -3.01
C TYR A 39 -4.51 -0.91 -3.97
N ARG A 40 -4.18 -1.39 -5.17
CA ARG A 40 -3.58 -0.58 -6.23
C ARG A 40 -4.57 -0.41 -7.35
N VAL A 41 -4.70 0.83 -7.84
CA VAL A 41 -5.42 1.13 -9.08
C VAL A 41 -4.43 1.76 -10.05
N ILE A 42 -4.39 1.21 -11.25
CA ILE A 42 -3.50 1.65 -12.31
C ILE A 42 -4.33 2.28 -13.43
N TYR A 43 -3.96 3.49 -13.83
CA TYR A 43 -4.63 4.28 -14.85
C TYR A 43 -3.73 4.52 -16.05
N ASN A 44 -4.36 4.80 -17.18
CA ASN A 44 -3.67 5.24 -18.39
C ASN A 44 -2.64 4.23 -18.91
N VAL A 45 -2.94 2.94 -18.78
CA VAL A 45 -2.10 1.82 -19.26
C VAL A 45 -2.87 0.97 -20.26
N ASP A 46 -2.16 0.17 -21.05
CA ASP A 46 -2.74 -0.95 -21.79
C ASP A 46 -3.05 -2.08 -20.80
N ASN A 47 -4.32 -2.21 -20.43
CA ASN A 47 -4.78 -3.16 -19.43
C ASN A 47 -4.46 -4.62 -19.81
N ALA A 48 -4.53 -4.98 -21.10
CA ALA A 48 -4.26 -6.34 -21.57
C ALA A 48 -2.76 -6.66 -21.45
N LYS A 49 -1.92 -5.73 -21.86
CA LYS A 49 -0.46 -5.85 -21.76
C LYS A 49 -0.01 -5.91 -20.30
N PHE A 50 -0.54 -5.00 -19.47
CA PHE A 50 -0.23 -4.97 -18.04
C PHE A 50 -0.62 -6.29 -17.36
N LEU A 51 -1.83 -6.79 -17.60
CA LEU A 51 -2.32 -8.05 -17.02
C LEU A 51 -1.49 -9.25 -17.47
N THR A 52 -1.09 -9.29 -18.75
CA THR A 52 -0.25 -10.38 -19.29
C THR A 52 1.10 -10.43 -18.59
N GLY A 53 1.80 -9.30 -18.49
CA GLY A 53 3.10 -9.25 -17.82
C GLY A 53 3.02 -9.53 -16.32
N LEU A 54 1.95 -9.07 -15.64
CA LEU A 54 1.73 -9.40 -14.24
C LEU A 54 1.53 -10.91 -14.05
N LYS A 55 0.73 -11.56 -14.91
CA LYS A 55 0.55 -13.02 -14.89
C LYS A 55 1.87 -13.78 -15.10
N GLU A 56 2.70 -13.34 -16.00
CA GLU A 56 4.02 -13.93 -16.24
C GLU A 56 4.93 -13.77 -15.02
N LYS A 57 4.97 -12.56 -14.43
CA LYS A 57 5.76 -12.25 -13.23
C LYS A 57 5.36 -13.11 -12.02
N THR A 58 4.08 -13.47 -11.93
CA THR A 58 3.52 -14.19 -10.78
C THR A 58 3.19 -15.65 -11.04
N ALA A 59 3.51 -16.18 -12.23
CA ALA A 59 3.12 -17.54 -12.67
C ALA A 59 3.57 -18.68 -11.73
N SER A 60 4.71 -18.52 -11.04
CA SER A 60 5.24 -19.50 -10.10
C SER A 60 4.64 -19.43 -8.70
N GLN A 61 3.78 -18.47 -8.43
CA GLN A 61 3.18 -18.26 -7.10
C GLN A 61 2.02 -19.25 -6.88
N SER A 62 1.88 -19.72 -5.64
CA SER A 62 0.89 -20.75 -5.26
C SER A 62 -0.45 -20.21 -4.78
N GLY A 63 -0.48 -18.97 -4.33
CA GLY A 63 -1.70 -18.28 -3.94
C GLY A 63 -2.40 -17.65 -5.14
N LYS A 64 -3.45 -16.90 -4.87
CA LYS A 64 -4.26 -16.25 -5.88
C LYS A 64 -4.70 -14.86 -5.45
N THR A 65 -4.94 -14.00 -6.43
CA THR A 65 -5.60 -12.72 -6.22
C THR A 65 -6.52 -12.35 -7.38
N SER A 66 -7.43 -11.41 -7.13
CA SER A 66 -8.34 -10.88 -8.15
C SER A 66 -7.80 -9.59 -8.74
N ILE A 67 -7.87 -9.49 -10.06
CA ILE A 67 -7.61 -8.27 -10.82
C ILE A 67 -8.94 -7.78 -11.37
N TYR A 68 -9.30 -6.53 -11.11
CA TYR A 68 -10.56 -5.90 -11.53
C TYR A 68 -10.32 -4.96 -12.70
N MET A 69 -11.16 -5.04 -13.73
CA MET A 69 -11.17 -4.11 -14.87
C MET A 69 -12.49 -4.18 -15.62
N GLY A 70 -13.02 -3.04 -16.06
CA GLY A 70 -14.23 -2.97 -16.88
C GLY A 70 -15.48 -3.58 -16.23
N GLY A 71 -15.51 -3.70 -14.90
CA GLY A 71 -16.62 -4.35 -14.18
C GLY A 71 -16.50 -5.86 -14.03
N GLU A 72 -15.48 -6.46 -14.61
CA GLU A 72 -15.15 -7.89 -14.49
C GLU A 72 -13.96 -8.12 -13.56
N SER A 73 -13.75 -9.38 -13.18
CA SER A 73 -12.55 -9.78 -12.44
C SER A 73 -11.91 -11.02 -13.05
N VAL A 74 -10.58 -11.04 -13.01
CA VAL A 74 -9.76 -12.18 -13.44
C VAL A 74 -8.90 -12.63 -12.26
N GLU A 75 -8.96 -13.92 -11.93
CA GLU A 75 -8.08 -14.50 -10.92
C GLU A 75 -6.71 -14.85 -11.52
N ILE A 76 -5.64 -14.49 -10.84
CA ILE A 76 -4.27 -14.81 -11.24
C ILE A 76 -3.50 -15.48 -10.11
N SER A 77 -2.44 -16.22 -10.43
CA SER A 77 -1.47 -16.71 -9.44
C SER A 77 -0.83 -15.53 -8.72
N PHE A 78 -0.65 -15.64 -7.40
CA PHE A 78 -0.11 -14.54 -6.59
C PHE A 78 0.51 -15.06 -5.29
N PRO A 79 1.40 -14.32 -4.61
CA PRO A 79 1.91 -14.72 -3.31
C PRO A 79 0.81 -14.92 -2.27
N THR A 80 0.96 -15.93 -1.42
CA THR A 80 0.10 -16.12 -0.24
C THR A 80 0.47 -15.18 0.90
N ASP A 81 1.74 -14.79 0.99
CA ASP A 81 2.21 -13.81 1.96
C ASP A 81 1.82 -12.40 1.54
N ALA A 82 1.15 -11.66 2.43
CA ALA A 82 0.63 -10.33 2.14
C ALA A 82 1.74 -9.31 1.81
N VAL A 83 2.87 -9.39 2.50
CA VAL A 83 3.97 -8.43 2.30
C VAL A 83 4.72 -8.72 1.00
N GLU A 84 4.92 -10.00 0.69
CA GLU A 84 5.48 -10.43 -0.60
C GLU A 84 4.55 -10.03 -1.76
N GLY A 85 3.23 -10.18 -1.59
CA GLY A 85 2.23 -9.74 -2.56
C GLY A 85 2.30 -8.23 -2.82
N VAL A 86 2.38 -7.42 -1.77
CA VAL A 86 2.56 -5.97 -1.89
C VAL A 86 3.86 -5.63 -2.62
N LYS A 87 4.95 -6.33 -2.29
CA LYS A 87 6.26 -6.09 -2.91
C LYS A 87 6.25 -6.41 -4.39
N ILE A 88 5.81 -7.60 -4.77
CA ILE A 88 5.77 -8.04 -6.18
C ILE A 88 4.85 -7.12 -7.01
N ALA A 89 3.67 -6.78 -6.49
CA ALA A 89 2.77 -5.86 -7.17
C ALA A 89 3.42 -4.50 -7.39
N GLN A 90 4.04 -3.91 -6.35
CA GLN A 90 4.63 -2.59 -6.45
C GLN A 90 5.85 -2.57 -7.35
N ASP A 91 6.74 -3.56 -7.23
CA ASP A 91 7.93 -3.67 -8.08
C ASP A 91 7.52 -3.77 -9.56
N TYR A 92 6.51 -4.59 -9.89
CA TYR A 92 6.00 -4.70 -11.26
C TYR A 92 5.34 -3.41 -11.75
N ILE A 93 4.52 -2.76 -10.93
CA ILE A 93 3.91 -1.47 -11.27
C ILE A 93 4.99 -0.45 -11.57
N ASP A 94 5.97 -0.29 -10.68
CA ASP A 94 7.04 0.70 -10.82
C ASP A 94 7.88 0.42 -12.10
N GLU A 95 8.21 -0.84 -12.40
CA GLU A 95 8.88 -1.26 -13.65
C GLU A 95 8.05 -0.93 -14.89
N TYR A 96 6.76 -1.29 -14.89
CA TYR A 96 5.86 -1.05 -16.03
C TYR A 96 5.65 0.43 -16.31
N LEU A 97 5.38 1.23 -15.25
CA LEU A 97 5.14 2.67 -15.39
C LEU A 97 6.40 3.43 -15.84
N ALA A 98 7.58 2.96 -15.44
CA ALA A 98 8.85 3.55 -15.90
C ALA A 98 9.07 3.33 -17.40
N GLU A 99 8.60 2.21 -17.96
CA GLU A 99 8.79 1.87 -19.37
C GLU A 99 7.67 2.40 -20.28
N TYR A 100 6.41 2.30 -19.82
CA TYR A 100 5.23 2.57 -20.68
C TYR A 100 4.41 3.78 -20.22
N GLY A 101 4.74 4.39 -19.10
CA GLY A 101 3.95 5.47 -18.51
C GLY A 101 2.68 4.94 -17.82
N GLY A 102 1.82 5.86 -17.42
CA GLY A 102 0.62 5.60 -16.64
C GLY A 102 0.72 6.16 -15.23
N GLU A 103 -0.27 5.86 -14.40
CA GLU A 103 -0.39 6.38 -13.05
C GLU A 103 -0.85 5.28 -12.10
N VAL A 104 -0.41 5.33 -10.82
CA VAL A 104 -0.88 4.43 -9.78
C VAL A 104 -1.49 5.22 -8.62
N ASP A 105 -2.64 4.77 -8.14
CA ASP A 105 -3.25 5.26 -6.91
C ASP A 105 -3.46 4.12 -5.90
N TYR A 106 -3.70 4.50 -4.65
CA TYR A 106 -3.77 3.61 -3.50
C TYR A 106 -5.14 3.73 -2.84
N ILE A 107 -5.92 2.67 -2.96
CA ILE A 107 -7.32 2.68 -2.56
C ILE A 107 -7.54 1.84 -1.31
N HIS A 108 -8.28 2.41 -0.36
CA HIS A 108 -8.78 1.71 0.80
C HIS A 108 -10.24 1.29 0.55
N GLY A 109 -10.55 0.04 0.84
CA GLY A 109 -11.87 -0.53 0.61
C GLY A 109 -12.01 -1.28 -0.73
N LEU A 110 -12.50 -2.53 -0.65
CA LEU A 110 -12.70 -3.37 -1.83
C LEU A 110 -13.89 -2.90 -2.70
N LYS A 111 -14.89 -2.31 -2.07
CA LYS A 111 -16.04 -1.76 -2.77
C LYS A 111 -15.63 -0.57 -3.64
N GLU A 112 -14.83 0.32 -3.10
CA GLU A 112 -14.26 1.49 -3.76
C GLU A 112 -13.37 1.08 -4.93
N LEU A 113 -12.51 0.07 -4.73
CA LEU A 113 -11.67 -0.50 -5.79
C LEU A 113 -12.53 -0.98 -6.97
N LYS A 114 -13.54 -1.80 -6.71
CA LYS A 114 -14.45 -2.35 -7.74
C LYS A 114 -15.21 -1.26 -8.47
N GLU A 115 -15.70 -0.26 -7.74
CA GLU A 115 -16.46 0.85 -8.33
C GLU A 115 -15.59 1.71 -9.25
N ILE A 116 -14.35 2.00 -8.87
CA ILE A 116 -13.38 2.73 -9.71
C ILE A 116 -13.09 1.94 -10.99
N CYS A 117 -12.74 0.66 -10.86
CA CYS A 117 -12.45 -0.19 -12.02
C CYS A 117 -13.64 -0.44 -12.94
N ARG A 118 -14.88 -0.26 -12.44
CA ARG A 118 -16.09 -0.36 -13.24
C ARG A 118 -16.37 0.91 -14.04
N ARG A 119 -16.13 2.10 -13.46
CA ARG A 119 -16.44 3.39 -14.09
C ARG A 119 -15.33 3.87 -15.03
N ASP A 120 -14.10 3.70 -14.57
CA ASP A 120 -12.94 4.26 -15.22
C ASP A 120 -12.20 3.16 -15.98
N ASN A 121 -11.46 3.52 -17.03
CA ASN A 121 -10.59 2.57 -17.72
C ASN A 121 -9.34 2.31 -16.87
N ALA A 122 -9.55 1.64 -15.73
CA ALA A 122 -8.56 1.38 -14.71
C ALA A 122 -8.46 -0.12 -14.43
N LEU A 123 -7.28 -0.54 -14.00
CA LEU A 123 -7.00 -1.89 -13.54
C LEU A 123 -6.74 -1.86 -12.03
N GLY A 124 -7.46 -2.70 -11.28
CA GLY A 124 -7.35 -2.81 -9.83
C GLY A 124 -6.70 -4.12 -9.41
N ILE A 125 -5.74 -4.05 -8.50
CA ILE A 125 -5.11 -5.23 -7.89
C ILE A 125 -5.61 -5.34 -6.44
N GLU A 126 -6.32 -6.44 -6.15
CA GLU A 126 -6.67 -6.82 -4.77
C GLU A 126 -5.42 -7.35 -4.06
N LEU A 127 -5.23 -6.99 -2.80
CA LEU A 127 -4.10 -7.43 -1.99
C LEU A 127 -4.60 -8.01 -0.67
N ALA A 128 -3.94 -9.06 -0.20
CA ALA A 128 -4.27 -9.68 1.06
C ALA A 128 -3.95 -8.77 2.26
N PRO A 129 -4.78 -8.77 3.33
CA PRO A 129 -4.47 -8.05 4.56
C PRO A 129 -3.26 -8.68 5.26
N MET A 130 -2.41 -7.85 5.85
CA MET A 130 -1.32 -8.31 6.69
C MET A 130 -1.86 -8.74 8.06
N ASP A 131 -1.44 -9.90 8.55
CA ASP A 131 -1.73 -10.32 9.92
C ASP A 131 -0.97 -9.47 10.94
N LYS A 132 -1.70 -8.88 11.89
CA LYS A 132 -1.12 -8.08 12.99
C LYS A 132 -0.11 -8.85 13.82
N ALA A 133 -0.34 -10.14 14.06
CA ALA A 133 0.54 -10.97 14.89
C ALA A 133 1.92 -11.15 14.26
N SER A 134 2.01 -11.12 12.93
CA SER A 134 3.26 -11.24 12.19
C SER A 134 4.07 -9.94 12.09
N PHE A 135 3.48 -8.79 12.41
CA PHE A 135 4.06 -7.47 12.18
C PHE A 135 5.45 -7.29 12.81
N PHE A 136 5.56 -7.49 14.12
CA PHE A 136 6.83 -7.27 14.82
C PHE A 136 7.90 -8.28 14.42
N SER A 137 7.51 -9.54 14.21
CA SER A 137 8.42 -10.59 13.74
C SER A 137 8.96 -10.27 12.37
N TYR A 138 8.10 -9.76 11.48
CA TYR A 138 8.51 -9.34 10.14
C TYR A 138 9.50 -8.18 10.21
N VAL A 139 9.17 -7.10 10.94
CA VAL A 139 10.01 -5.90 11.04
C VAL A 139 11.35 -6.22 11.71
N ALA A 140 11.37 -7.08 12.72
CA ALA A 140 12.61 -7.49 13.39
C ALA A 140 13.54 -8.27 12.45
N LYS A 141 12.99 -9.09 11.56
CA LYS A 141 13.74 -9.94 10.63
C LYS A 141 14.13 -9.22 9.34
N ASN A 142 13.20 -8.46 8.76
CA ASN A 142 13.32 -7.93 7.40
C ASN A 142 13.47 -6.40 7.35
N GLY A 143 13.32 -5.71 8.48
CA GLY A 143 13.34 -4.25 8.53
C GLY A 143 12.01 -3.62 8.13
N LEU A 144 12.07 -2.52 7.38
CA LEU A 144 10.89 -1.73 7.02
C LEU A 144 9.97 -2.48 6.05
N LEU A 145 8.68 -2.37 6.30
CA LEU A 145 7.66 -2.82 5.36
C LEU A 145 7.68 -1.98 4.06
N PRO A 146 7.27 -2.57 2.93
CA PRO A 146 7.01 -1.81 1.72
C PRO A 146 6.01 -0.67 1.97
N ARG A 147 6.11 0.38 1.16
CA ARG A 147 5.14 1.50 1.24
C ARG A 147 3.71 1.02 0.99
N LYS A 148 2.76 1.57 1.72
CA LYS A 148 1.34 1.28 1.51
C LYS A 148 0.99 -0.22 1.64
N THR A 149 1.59 -0.91 2.62
CA THR A 149 1.27 -2.32 2.90
C THR A 149 -0.10 -2.45 3.55
N PHE A 150 -0.42 -1.59 4.51
CA PHE A 150 -1.71 -1.56 5.19
C PHE A 150 -2.07 -0.16 5.66
N SER A 151 -3.34 0.03 6.01
CA SER A 151 -3.86 1.16 6.75
C SER A 151 -4.36 0.70 8.12
N MET A 152 -4.21 1.51 9.14
CA MET A 152 -4.82 1.28 10.45
C MET A 152 -6.16 1.98 10.52
N GLY A 153 -7.23 1.23 10.81
CA GLY A 153 -8.60 1.72 10.90
C GLY A 153 -9.23 2.12 9.57
N GLU A 154 -10.52 2.34 9.57
CA GLU A 154 -11.30 2.76 8.43
C GLU A 154 -11.01 4.23 8.06
N ALA A 155 -11.29 4.59 6.80
CA ALA A 155 -11.06 5.96 6.31
C ALA A 155 -11.88 7.00 7.08
N ASP A 156 -13.12 6.66 7.43
CA ASP A 156 -14.06 7.55 8.15
C ASP A 156 -13.67 7.78 9.61
N GLU A 157 -12.85 6.89 10.17
CA GLU A 157 -12.33 7.02 11.54
C GLU A 157 -11.12 7.95 11.63
N LYS A 158 -10.49 8.27 10.50
CA LYS A 158 -9.29 9.10 10.46
C LYS A 158 -9.67 10.58 10.61
N ARG A 159 -9.04 11.23 11.58
CA ARG A 159 -9.23 12.66 11.81
C ARG A 159 -8.43 13.49 10.83
N PHE A 160 -8.98 14.63 10.45
CA PHE A 160 -8.24 15.63 9.69
C PHE A 160 -7.15 16.26 10.57
N TYR A 161 -6.02 16.59 9.95
CA TYR A 161 -5.01 17.39 10.60
C TYR A 161 -5.53 18.84 10.70
N THR A 162 -5.68 19.32 11.90
CA THR A 162 -6.20 20.68 12.18
C THR A 162 -5.09 21.67 12.48
N GLU A 163 -3.87 21.20 12.70
CA GLU A 163 -2.69 22.01 13.00
C GLU A 163 -1.43 21.45 12.33
N ALA A 164 -0.63 22.33 11.76
CA ALA A 164 0.69 22.03 11.27
C ALA A 164 1.69 23.08 11.75
N ARG A 165 2.90 22.67 12.09
CA ARG A 165 3.98 23.57 12.55
C ARG A 165 5.24 23.32 11.74
N TYR A 166 5.99 24.40 11.52
CA TYR A 166 7.32 24.27 10.98
C TYR A 166 8.25 23.60 11.99
N ILE A 167 9.12 22.72 11.49
CA ILE A 167 10.14 22.04 12.30
C ILE A 167 11.43 22.87 12.34
N LYS A 168 11.47 23.97 11.60
CA LYS A 168 12.62 24.87 11.48
C LYS A 168 12.69 25.85 12.60
#